data_59a68c4cd504571c0ac6f87e939ca8d4
#
_entry.id   59a68c4cd504571c0ac6f87e939ca8d4
#
_cell.length_a   1.000
_cell.length_b   1.000
_cell.length_c   1.000
_cell.angle_alpha   90.00
_cell.angle_beta   90.00
_cell.angle_gamma   90.00
#
_symmetry.space_group_name_H-M   'P 1'
#
loop_
_entity.id
_entity.type
_entity.pdbx_description
1 polymer ?
#
loop_
_entity_poly.entity_id
_entity_poly.type
_entity_poly.pdbx_seq_one_letter_code
_entity_poly.pdbx_strand_id
1 'polypeptide(L)'
;APEIDKIHSIGDSRLSGLKKIKQIRPDIKTMYIKPTPIQFAKTVVEYADFSVHTSFTAIKAISAAAVAQKKQHKIIIMIELGELREGIMRENLIEFYNNVFELPNIEIVGLGTNLGCMYGIEPTYDKMIQLSLYKQLIEARFNKKLDLISGGSSITLPLIKKQFPKSVNHFRIGESIFMGVSPLDGKKFESLSIDAFEYSATIIELEEKESIPDGVISDANVGHTSDEVHDADDFSKSFKAILDFGSIDVDHTELIPKDKSIEFIGTTSDMTVYELGTNKKPNGQPKYKIGQKVRFTPSYMAVARLMNSKYIEKNII
;
A
#
# COMPACT_ATOMS: atom_id res chain seq x y z
N ALA A 1 12.36 16.97 -6.22
CA ALA A 1 12.60 16.29 -7.50
C ALA A 1 11.76 16.98 -8.57
N PRO A 2 12.31 17.30 -9.74
CA PRO A 2 11.60 18.06 -10.80
C PRO A 2 10.35 17.33 -11.34
N GLU A 3 10.24 16.02 -11.12
CA GLU A 3 9.10 15.22 -11.57
C GLU A 3 7.84 15.44 -10.71
N ILE A 4 7.98 15.89 -9.47
CA ILE A 4 6.85 16.08 -8.55
C ILE A 4 5.93 17.22 -9.01
N ASP A 5 6.46 18.16 -9.76
CA ASP A 5 5.69 19.29 -10.29
C ASP A 5 4.81 18.91 -11.50
N LYS A 6 5.00 17.70 -12.04
CA LYS A 6 4.20 17.15 -13.16
C LYS A 6 2.99 16.34 -12.71
N ILE A 7 2.89 15.99 -11.44
CA ILE A 7 1.76 15.22 -10.92
C ILE A 7 0.59 16.14 -10.54
N HIS A 8 -0.63 15.60 -10.59
CA HIS A 8 -1.82 16.37 -10.22
C HIS A 8 -1.85 16.70 -8.72
N SER A 9 -1.55 15.73 -7.87
CA SER A 9 -1.57 15.86 -6.40
C SER A 9 -0.81 14.71 -5.74
N ILE A 10 -0.41 14.90 -4.48
CA ILE A 10 0.11 13.83 -3.62
C ILE A 10 -1.02 13.30 -2.75
N GLY A 11 -1.27 12.00 -2.82
CA GLY A 11 -2.28 11.31 -2.02
C GLY A 11 -1.69 10.63 -0.79
N ASP A 12 -2.39 10.71 0.35
CA ASP A 12 -2.07 9.94 1.56
C ASP A 12 -3.37 9.53 2.27
N SER A 13 -3.36 8.35 2.86
CA SER A 13 -4.43 7.84 3.73
C SER A 13 -4.29 8.30 5.19
N ARG A 14 -3.22 9.01 5.54
CA ARG A 14 -2.93 9.54 6.87
C ARG A 14 -2.83 11.05 6.85
N LEU A 15 -3.63 11.71 7.70
CA LEU A 15 -3.66 13.17 7.81
C LEU A 15 -2.33 13.76 8.29
N SER A 16 -1.59 13.02 9.12
CA SER A 16 -0.24 13.43 9.53
C SER A 16 0.74 13.55 8.37
N GLY A 17 0.62 12.67 7.37
CA GLY A 17 1.39 12.74 6.14
C GLY A 17 1.04 13.98 5.32
N LEU A 18 -0.26 14.22 5.07
CA LEU A 18 -0.73 15.42 4.34
C LEU A 18 -0.29 16.72 5.04
N LYS A 19 -0.42 16.78 6.37
CA LYS A 19 0.07 17.90 7.16
C LYS A 19 1.56 18.15 6.95
N LYS A 20 2.38 17.09 7.00
CA LYS A 20 3.83 17.18 6.79
C LYS A 20 4.17 17.63 5.37
N ILE A 21 3.44 17.14 4.36
CA ILE A 21 3.61 17.57 2.96
C ILE A 21 3.33 19.08 2.84
N LYS A 22 2.20 19.55 3.39
CA LYS A 22 1.84 20.98 3.36
C LYS A 22 2.82 21.87 4.11
N GLN A 23 3.50 21.36 5.14
CA GLN A 23 4.56 22.10 5.85
C GLN A 23 5.84 22.23 5.01
N ILE A 24 6.19 21.21 4.22
CA ILE A 24 7.41 21.19 3.40
C ILE A 24 7.19 21.89 2.05
N ARG A 25 6.04 21.61 1.42
CA ARG A 25 5.66 22.10 0.08
C ARG A 25 4.19 22.54 0.10
N PRO A 26 3.88 23.75 0.59
CA PRO A 26 2.50 24.26 0.69
C PRO A 26 1.81 24.44 -0.68
N ASP A 27 2.59 24.59 -1.73
CA ASP A 27 2.17 24.74 -3.13
C ASP A 27 1.62 23.46 -3.75
N ILE A 28 2.07 22.28 -3.28
CA ILE A 28 1.63 21.00 -3.83
C ILE A 28 0.20 20.71 -3.41
N LYS A 29 -0.64 20.32 -4.37
CA LYS A 29 -1.99 19.83 -4.09
C LYS A 29 -1.94 18.48 -3.38
N THR A 30 -2.79 18.33 -2.38
CA THR A 30 -2.88 17.13 -1.56
C THR A 30 -4.24 16.47 -1.68
N MET A 31 -4.27 15.14 -1.59
CA MET A 31 -5.51 14.35 -1.66
C MET A 31 -5.59 13.36 -0.49
N TYR A 32 -6.69 13.39 0.27
CA TYR A 32 -6.98 12.35 1.24
C TYR A 32 -7.68 11.18 0.55
N ILE A 33 -7.03 10.02 0.50
CA ILE A 33 -7.37 8.92 -0.42
C ILE A 33 -8.16 7.77 0.21
N LYS A 34 -8.79 7.97 1.37
CA LYS A 34 -9.72 7.00 1.97
C LYS A 34 -10.98 7.69 2.49
N PRO A 35 -12.10 6.94 2.69
CA PRO A 35 -13.29 7.48 3.34
C PRO A 35 -12.97 8.16 4.67
N THR A 36 -13.50 9.36 4.88
CA THR A 36 -13.16 10.19 6.03
C THR A 36 -13.93 9.75 7.28
N PRO A 37 -13.27 9.42 8.39
CA PRO A 37 -13.93 9.36 9.69
C PRO A 37 -14.47 10.75 10.08
N ILE A 38 -15.71 10.82 10.52
CA ILE A 38 -16.46 12.08 10.75
C ILE A 38 -15.68 13.05 11.66
N GLN A 39 -15.05 12.54 12.72
CA GLN A 39 -14.28 13.34 13.68
C GLN A 39 -13.04 14.03 13.05
N PHE A 40 -12.60 13.58 11.88
CA PHE A 40 -11.44 14.16 11.19
C PHE A 40 -11.81 15.14 10.07
N ALA A 41 -13.11 15.41 9.86
CA ALA A 41 -13.58 16.30 8.79
C ALA A 41 -12.86 17.66 8.79
N LYS A 42 -12.71 18.27 9.97
CA LYS A 42 -11.99 19.57 10.12
C LYS A 42 -10.54 19.47 9.60
N THR A 43 -9.82 18.41 9.98
CA THR A 43 -8.42 18.21 9.61
C THR A 43 -8.27 17.87 8.12
N VAL A 44 -9.23 17.13 7.55
CA VAL A 44 -9.25 16.88 6.10
C VAL A 44 -9.38 18.18 5.33
N VAL A 45 -10.35 19.03 5.66
CA VAL A 45 -10.54 20.34 5.00
C VAL A 45 -9.34 21.27 5.20
N GLU A 46 -8.61 21.12 6.30
CA GLU A 46 -7.43 21.94 6.58
C GLU A 46 -6.22 21.56 5.70
N TYR A 47 -5.96 20.25 5.51
CA TYR A 47 -4.72 19.75 4.91
C TYR A 47 -4.89 19.01 3.58
N ALA A 48 -6.11 18.78 3.10
CA ALA A 48 -6.36 18.17 1.81
C ALA A 48 -7.07 19.14 0.87
N ASP A 49 -6.55 19.30 -0.35
CA ASP A 49 -7.22 20.06 -1.41
C ASP A 49 -8.36 19.24 -2.04
N PHE A 50 -8.18 17.89 -2.01
CA PHE A 50 -9.17 16.93 -2.50
C PHE A 50 -9.36 15.80 -1.48
N SER A 51 -10.56 15.20 -1.45
CA SER A 51 -10.78 13.97 -0.71
C SER A 51 -11.74 13.02 -1.42
N VAL A 52 -11.58 11.71 -1.19
CA VAL A 52 -12.48 10.69 -1.73
C VAL A 52 -13.53 10.32 -0.70
N HIS A 53 -14.77 10.07 -1.16
CA HIS A 53 -15.90 9.80 -0.26
C HIS A 53 -16.87 8.78 -0.83
N THR A 54 -17.58 8.12 0.10
CA THR A 54 -18.61 7.11 -0.17
C THR A 54 -19.85 7.26 0.72
N SER A 55 -19.76 8.10 1.75
CA SER A 55 -20.82 8.29 2.76
C SER A 55 -21.34 9.71 2.76
N PHE A 56 -22.66 9.87 2.60
CA PHE A 56 -23.31 11.15 2.69
C PHE A 56 -23.12 11.83 4.05
N THR A 57 -23.16 11.06 5.14
CA THR A 57 -22.92 11.58 6.50
C THR A 57 -21.51 12.15 6.67
N ALA A 58 -20.50 11.47 6.10
CA ALA A 58 -19.14 11.98 6.12
C ALA A 58 -18.99 13.26 5.27
N ILE A 59 -19.63 13.31 4.10
CA ILE A 59 -19.61 14.52 3.25
C ILE A 59 -20.32 15.70 3.93
N LYS A 60 -21.42 15.46 4.66
CA LYS A 60 -22.06 16.50 5.48
C LYS A 60 -21.10 17.08 6.54
N ALA A 61 -20.32 16.24 7.19
CA ALA A 61 -19.31 16.70 8.15
C ALA A 61 -18.20 17.52 7.48
N ILE A 62 -17.74 17.09 6.29
CA ILE A 62 -16.79 17.86 5.46
C ILE A 62 -17.39 19.21 5.05
N SER A 63 -18.65 19.24 4.62
CA SER A 63 -19.37 20.49 4.28
C SER A 63 -19.42 21.45 5.47
N ALA A 64 -19.84 20.98 6.63
CA ALA A 64 -19.88 21.80 7.85
C ALA A 64 -18.47 22.32 8.23
N ALA A 65 -17.44 21.50 8.10
CA ALA A 65 -16.06 21.91 8.34
C ALA A 65 -15.57 22.93 7.31
N ALA A 66 -15.95 22.79 6.04
CA ALA A 66 -15.60 23.71 4.96
C ALA A 66 -16.27 25.08 5.16
N VAL A 67 -17.55 25.10 5.55
CA VAL A 67 -18.27 26.33 5.91
C VAL A 67 -17.57 27.03 7.08
N ALA A 68 -17.27 26.30 8.16
CA ALA A 68 -16.61 26.85 9.34
C ALA A 68 -15.22 27.44 9.04
N GLN A 69 -14.48 26.85 8.08
CA GLN A 69 -13.18 27.31 7.64
C GLN A 69 -13.23 28.34 6.49
N LYS A 70 -14.43 28.68 6.00
CA LYS A 70 -14.64 29.57 4.84
C LYS A 70 -13.89 29.11 3.60
N LYS A 71 -13.83 27.78 3.37
CA LYS A 71 -13.20 27.14 2.23
C LYS A 71 -14.24 26.46 1.36
N GLN A 72 -13.95 26.30 0.07
CA GLN A 72 -14.62 25.34 -0.78
C GLN A 72 -13.76 24.06 -0.81
N HIS A 73 -14.36 22.91 -0.54
CA HIS A 73 -13.64 21.65 -0.50
C HIS A 73 -14.02 20.75 -1.69
N LYS A 74 -13.01 20.20 -2.36
CA LYS A 74 -13.17 19.38 -3.57
C LYS A 74 -13.25 17.91 -3.22
N ILE A 75 -14.26 17.22 -3.75
CA ILE A 75 -14.45 15.80 -3.49
C ILE A 75 -14.56 14.97 -4.76
N ILE A 76 -14.13 13.72 -4.67
CA ILE A 76 -14.38 12.65 -5.64
C ILE A 76 -15.28 11.62 -4.96
N ILE A 77 -16.40 11.29 -5.59
CA ILE A 77 -17.30 10.25 -5.10
C ILE A 77 -16.87 8.91 -5.70
N MET A 78 -16.63 7.92 -4.83
CA MET A 78 -16.24 6.57 -5.27
C MET A 78 -17.48 5.74 -5.55
N ILE A 79 -17.42 4.96 -6.63
CA ILE A 79 -18.49 4.07 -7.11
C ILE A 79 -18.01 2.63 -6.96
N GLU A 80 -18.86 1.77 -6.39
CA GLU A 80 -18.60 0.34 -6.28
C GLU A 80 -18.79 -0.35 -7.64
N LEU A 81 -17.71 -0.95 -8.14
CA LEU A 81 -17.70 -1.68 -9.41
C LEU A 81 -17.35 -3.18 -9.27
N GLY A 82 -17.53 -3.75 -8.09
CA GLY A 82 -17.39 -5.18 -7.83
C GLY A 82 -16.29 -5.56 -6.83
N GLU A 83 -15.51 -4.60 -6.35
CA GLU A 83 -14.44 -4.87 -5.37
C GLU A 83 -14.97 -5.08 -3.94
N LEU A 84 -16.23 -4.68 -3.66
CA LEU A 84 -16.90 -4.75 -2.36
C LEU A 84 -16.10 -4.14 -1.21
N ARG A 85 -15.44 -3.03 -1.48
CA ARG A 85 -14.66 -2.29 -0.47
C ARG A 85 -15.24 -0.90 -0.24
N GLU A 86 -14.79 0.12 -0.93
CA GLU A 86 -15.36 1.46 -0.82
C GLU A 86 -16.04 1.87 -2.13
N GLY A 87 -17.22 2.44 -2.02
CA GLY A 87 -17.98 2.94 -3.17
C GLY A 87 -19.46 3.03 -2.84
N ILE A 88 -20.16 3.97 -3.46
CA ILE A 88 -21.61 3.99 -3.46
C ILE A 88 -22.12 2.94 -4.45
N MET A 89 -23.23 2.29 -4.11
CA MET A 89 -23.86 1.34 -5.00
C MET A 89 -24.44 2.04 -6.23
N ARG A 90 -24.34 1.38 -7.38
CA ARG A 90 -24.69 1.95 -8.70
C ARG A 90 -26.14 2.41 -8.81
N GLU A 91 -27.05 1.67 -8.22
CA GLU A 91 -28.48 1.98 -8.14
C GLU A 91 -28.78 3.26 -7.37
N ASN A 92 -27.94 3.64 -6.43
CA ASN A 92 -28.13 4.84 -5.59
C ASN A 92 -27.44 6.09 -6.17
N LEU A 93 -26.78 5.97 -7.32
CA LEU A 93 -25.90 7.00 -7.89
C LEU A 93 -26.60 8.36 -8.01
N ILE A 94 -27.75 8.40 -8.65
CA ILE A 94 -28.47 9.67 -8.94
C ILE A 94 -28.94 10.34 -7.67
N GLU A 95 -29.57 9.58 -6.76
CA GLU A 95 -30.03 10.10 -5.48
C GLU A 95 -28.88 10.63 -4.64
N PHE A 96 -27.78 9.89 -4.57
CA PHE A 96 -26.61 10.30 -3.80
C PHE A 96 -26.01 11.60 -4.31
N TYR A 97 -25.83 11.74 -5.63
CA TYR A 97 -25.29 12.97 -6.23
C TYR A 97 -26.25 14.15 -6.03
N ASN A 98 -27.57 13.93 -6.18
CA ASN A 98 -28.56 14.97 -5.91
C ASN A 98 -28.42 15.54 -4.49
N ASN A 99 -28.35 14.65 -3.50
CA ASN A 99 -28.23 15.05 -2.10
C ASN A 99 -26.90 15.77 -1.80
N VAL A 100 -25.80 15.34 -2.45
CA VAL A 100 -24.49 15.97 -2.22
C VAL A 100 -24.38 17.34 -2.92
N PHE A 101 -25.01 17.53 -4.08
CA PHE A 101 -25.02 18.83 -4.77
C PHE A 101 -25.73 19.93 -3.98
N GLU A 102 -26.61 19.59 -3.04
CA GLU A 102 -27.29 20.55 -2.15
C GLU A 102 -26.40 21.01 -0.98
N LEU A 103 -25.25 20.38 -0.74
CA LEU A 103 -24.39 20.71 0.39
C LEU A 103 -23.55 21.96 0.12
N PRO A 104 -23.54 22.95 1.04
CA PRO A 104 -22.73 24.14 0.88
C PRO A 104 -21.23 23.84 0.97
N ASN A 105 -20.46 24.66 0.27
CA ASN A 105 -18.99 24.61 0.30
C ASN A 105 -18.37 23.26 -0.13
N ILE A 106 -19.13 22.44 -0.87
CA ILE A 106 -18.65 21.20 -1.49
C ILE A 106 -18.67 21.38 -3.02
N GLU A 107 -17.56 21.01 -3.63
CA GLU A 107 -17.42 20.91 -5.08
C GLU A 107 -17.16 19.45 -5.46
N ILE A 108 -18.12 18.81 -6.13
CA ILE A 108 -17.88 17.46 -6.68
C ILE A 108 -17.09 17.65 -7.97
N VAL A 109 -15.81 17.36 -7.93
CA VAL A 109 -14.92 17.50 -9.10
C VAL A 109 -14.81 16.21 -9.91
N GLY A 110 -15.29 15.09 -9.40
CA GLY A 110 -15.17 13.84 -10.12
C GLY A 110 -15.85 12.66 -9.47
N LEU A 111 -15.70 11.53 -10.17
CA LEU A 111 -16.05 10.22 -9.67
C LEU A 111 -14.86 9.25 -9.83
N GLY A 112 -14.90 8.14 -9.12
CA GLY A 112 -13.82 7.17 -9.19
C GLY A 112 -14.26 5.78 -8.78
N THR A 113 -13.37 4.83 -8.95
CA THR A 113 -13.51 3.45 -8.46
C THR A 113 -12.19 2.95 -7.90
N ASN A 114 -12.25 1.85 -7.16
CA ASN A 114 -11.08 1.08 -6.78
C ASN A 114 -11.29 -0.37 -7.21
N LEU A 115 -10.25 -0.99 -7.75
CA LEU A 115 -10.24 -2.36 -8.25
C LEU A 115 -8.90 -3.01 -7.92
N GLY A 116 -8.87 -4.35 -7.88
CA GLY A 116 -7.66 -5.14 -7.65
C GLY A 116 -7.02 -4.91 -6.29
N CYS A 117 -7.83 -4.79 -5.25
CA CYS A 117 -7.34 -4.47 -3.91
C CYS A 117 -7.64 -5.57 -2.90
N MET A 118 -8.91 -5.80 -2.56
CA MET A 118 -9.31 -6.76 -1.52
C MET A 118 -9.73 -8.11 -2.12
N TYR A 119 -10.60 -8.06 -3.13
CA TYR A 119 -11.03 -9.27 -3.85
C TYR A 119 -10.26 -9.54 -5.15
N GLY A 120 -9.38 -8.62 -5.53
CA GLY A 120 -8.58 -8.78 -6.74
C GLY A 120 -9.37 -8.62 -8.04
N ILE A 121 -10.48 -7.86 -8.03
CA ILE A 121 -11.28 -7.63 -9.23
C ILE A 121 -10.44 -6.88 -10.28
N GLU A 122 -10.18 -7.55 -11.39
CA GLU A 122 -9.33 -7.00 -12.45
C GLU A 122 -9.94 -5.74 -13.07
N PRO A 123 -9.15 -4.66 -13.23
CA PRO A 123 -9.58 -3.50 -14.00
C PRO A 123 -9.65 -3.89 -15.49
N THR A 124 -10.87 -3.93 -16.02
CA THR A 124 -11.12 -4.24 -17.43
C THR A 124 -11.54 -2.98 -18.19
N TYR A 125 -11.45 -3.06 -19.53
CA TYR A 125 -11.96 -2.01 -20.41
C TYR A 125 -13.44 -1.72 -20.13
N ASP A 126 -14.27 -2.75 -19.91
CA ASP A 126 -15.70 -2.60 -19.62
C ASP A 126 -15.95 -1.84 -18.31
N LYS A 127 -15.16 -2.08 -17.25
CA LYS A 127 -15.23 -1.32 -16.00
C LYS A 127 -14.93 0.18 -16.24
N MET A 128 -13.96 0.47 -17.10
CA MET A 128 -13.60 1.85 -17.44
C MET A 128 -14.67 2.52 -18.30
N ILE A 129 -15.31 1.78 -19.23
CA ILE A 129 -16.48 2.28 -19.97
C ILE A 129 -17.66 2.55 -19.05
N GLN A 130 -17.97 1.66 -18.10
CA GLN A 130 -19.02 1.91 -17.10
C GLN A 130 -18.75 3.21 -16.33
N LEU A 131 -17.52 3.43 -15.89
CA LEU A 131 -17.13 4.66 -15.20
C LEU A 131 -17.36 5.90 -16.08
N SER A 132 -17.03 5.83 -17.37
CA SER A 132 -17.27 6.88 -18.36
C SER A 132 -18.75 7.16 -18.58
N LEU A 133 -19.59 6.12 -18.62
CA LEU A 133 -21.04 6.26 -18.76
C LEU A 133 -21.67 6.91 -17.51
N TYR A 134 -21.21 6.56 -16.30
CA TYR A 134 -21.67 7.23 -15.09
C TYR A 134 -21.32 8.72 -15.06
N LYS A 135 -20.12 9.07 -15.53
CA LYS A 135 -19.77 10.50 -15.75
C LYS A 135 -20.81 11.19 -16.63
N GLN A 136 -21.06 10.65 -17.82
CA GLN A 136 -22.00 11.24 -18.79
C GLN A 136 -23.41 11.34 -18.20
N LEU A 137 -23.86 10.30 -17.49
CA LEU A 137 -25.18 10.30 -16.83
C LEU A 137 -25.31 11.42 -15.81
N ILE A 138 -24.32 11.60 -14.94
CA ILE A 138 -24.32 12.63 -13.91
C ILE A 138 -24.26 14.03 -14.55
N GLU A 139 -23.37 14.24 -15.51
CA GLU A 139 -23.22 15.52 -16.20
C GLU A 139 -24.51 15.91 -16.94
N ALA A 140 -25.15 14.96 -17.64
CA ALA A 140 -26.41 15.21 -18.31
C ALA A 140 -27.57 15.47 -17.34
N ARG A 141 -27.65 14.72 -16.24
CA ARG A 141 -28.74 14.82 -15.26
C ARG A 141 -28.70 16.13 -14.47
N PHE A 142 -27.51 16.58 -14.08
CA PHE A 142 -27.35 17.71 -13.16
C PHE A 142 -26.82 19.00 -13.84
N ASN A 143 -26.50 18.94 -15.13
CA ASN A 143 -25.84 20.03 -15.87
C ASN A 143 -24.57 20.52 -15.12
N LYS A 144 -23.80 19.58 -14.60
CA LYS A 144 -22.54 19.80 -13.89
C LYS A 144 -21.42 19.05 -14.58
N LYS A 145 -20.24 19.65 -14.65
CA LYS A 145 -19.05 19.03 -15.23
C LYS A 145 -18.23 18.28 -14.16
N LEU A 146 -17.76 17.10 -14.49
CA LEU A 146 -16.83 16.30 -13.68
C LEU A 146 -15.49 16.24 -14.39
N ASP A 147 -14.48 16.91 -13.82
CA ASP A 147 -13.15 17.03 -14.44
C ASP A 147 -12.26 15.80 -14.18
N LEU A 148 -12.43 15.13 -13.04
CA LEU A 148 -11.59 14.01 -12.63
C LEU A 148 -12.37 12.68 -12.64
N ILE A 149 -11.95 11.76 -13.51
CA ILE A 149 -12.49 10.40 -13.56
C ILE A 149 -11.38 9.43 -13.16
N SER A 150 -11.46 8.99 -11.89
CA SER A 150 -10.41 8.20 -11.26
C SER A 150 -10.58 6.71 -11.52
N GLY A 151 -9.82 6.17 -12.47
CA GLY A 151 -9.90 4.80 -12.96
C GLY A 151 -9.18 3.75 -12.11
N GLY A 152 -8.88 4.04 -10.86
CA GLY A 152 -8.25 3.08 -9.94
C GLY A 152 -6.82 3.43 -9.55
N SER A 153 -5.99 2.41 -9.40
CA SER A 153 -4.65 2.49 -8.81
C SER A 153 -3.56 1.94 -9.77
N SER A 154 -2.41 1.60 -9.23
CA SER A 154 -1.27 1.00 -9.94
C SER A 154 -1.64 -0.20 -10.82
N ILE A 155 -2.61 -1.02 -10.39
CA ILE A 155 -3.05 -2.21 -11.13
C ILE A 155 -3.71 -1.87 -12.47
N THR A 156 -4.23 -0.65 -12.64
CA THR A 156 -4.87 -0.20 -13.89
C THR A 156 -3.86 0.22 -14.97
N LEU A 157 -2.61 0.51 -14.60
CA LEU A 157 -1.60 1.05 -15.53
C LEU A 157 -1.36 0.21 -16.79
N PRO A 158 -1.30 -1.15 -16.72
CA PRO A 158 -1.14 -1.96 -17.94
C PRO A 158 -2.27 -1.81 -18.94
N LEU A 159 -3.50 -1.51 -18.47
CA LEU A 159 -4.66 -1.32 -19.32
C LEU A 159 -4.56 -0.02 -20.14
N ILE A 160 -3.90 1.01 -19.62
CA ILE A 160 -3.75 2.32 -20.29
C ILE A 160 -2.97 2.20 -21.59
N LYS A 161 -2.02 1.26 -21.70
CA LYS A 161 -1.24 1.00 -22.92
C LYS A 161 -2.07 0.36 -24.04
N LYS A 162 -3.26 -0.15 -23.71
CA LYS A 162 -4.23 -0.73 -24.65
C LYS A 162 -5.27 0.33 -25.03
N GLN A 163 -6.39 -0.11 -25.61
CA GLN A 163 -7.53 0.78 -25.83
C GLN A 163 -8.14 1.21 -24.49
N PHE A 164 -8.19 2.52 -24.23
CA PHE A 164 -8.63 3.08 -22.95
C PHE A 164 -9.55 4.29 -23.16
N PRO A 165 -10.66 4.43 -22.38
CA PRO A 165 -11.57 5.56 -22.53
C PRO A 165 -10.88 6.88 -22.14
N LYS A 166 -10.85 7.85 -23.07
CA LYS A 166 -10.20 9.15 -22.86
C LYS A 166 -10.78 9.97 -21.70
N SER A 167 -12.02 9.68 -21.30
CA SER A 167 -12.68 10.34 -20.19
C SER A 167 -12.10 9.93 -18.83
N VAL A 168 -11.50 8.74 -18.73
CA VAL A 168 -10.80 8.30 -17.50
C VAL A 168 -9.40 8.86 -17.53
N ASN A 169 -9.14 9.84 -16.68
CA ASN A 169 -8.00 10.74 -16.77
C ASN A 169 -7.21 10.90 -15.46
N HIS A 170 -7.60 10.22 -14.41
CA HIS A 170 -6.95 10.29 -13.11
C HIS A 170 -6.69 8.90 -12.53
N PHE A 171 -5.53 8.70 -11.90
CA PHE A 171 -5.11 7.44 -11.29
C PHE A 171 -4.39 7.71 -9.97
N ARG A 172 -4.60 6.85 -8.98
CA ARG A 172 -3.96 6.92 -7.68
C ARG A 172 -2.82 5.91 -7.63
N ILE A 173 -1.64 6.34 -8.09
CA ILE A 173 -0.48 5.48 -8.27
C ILE A 173 0.42 5.55 -7.03
N GLY A 174 0.74 4.41 -6.46
CA GLY A 174 1.66 4.25 -5.34
C GLY A 174 2.60 3.08 -5.55
N GLU A 175 2.09 1.87 -5.46
CA GLU A 175 2.86 0.64 -5.49
C GLU A 175 3.82 0.54 -6.69
N SER A 176 3.35 0.79 -7.90
CA SER A 176 4.21 0.71 -9.09
C SER A 176 5.36 1.70 -9.09
N ILE A 177 5.20 2.90 -8.50
CA ILE A 177 6.30 3.88 -8.39
C ILE A 177 7.38 3.38 -7.44
N PHE A 178 6.97 2.75 -6.33
CA PHE A 178 7.91 2.25 -5.32
C PHE A 178 8.58 0.95 -5.73
N MET A 179 7.82 0.01 -6.32
CA MET A 179 8.30 -1.34 -6.60
C MET A 179 8.80 -1.54 -8.04
N GLY A 180 8.51 -0.60 -8.95
CA GLY A 180 8.94 -0.67 -10.34
C GLY A 180 8.21 -1.71 -11.20
N VAL A 181 7.22 -2.40 -10.64
CA VAL A 181 6.46 -3.47 -11.30
C VAL A 181 4.96 -3.19 -11.31
N SER A 182 4.27 -3.85 -12.21
CA SER A 182 2.80 -3.88 -12.28
C SER A 182 2.25 -4.87 -11.25
N PRO A 183 1.34 -4.47 -10.35
CA PRO A 183 0.68 -5.39 -9.43
C PRO A 183 -0.24 -6.40 -10.14
N LEU A 184 -0.65 -6.12 -11.39
CA LEU A 184 -1.54 -6.99 -12.14
C LEU A 184 -0.84 -8.27 -12.64
N ASP A 185 0.38 -8.13 -13.17
CA ASP A 185 1.07 -9.20 -13.88
C ASP A 185 2.57 -9.30 -13.55
N GLY A 186 3.05 -8.58 -12.54
CA GLY A 186 4.44 -8.59 -12.09
C GLY A 186 5.46 -8.01 -13.08
N LYS A 187 5.01 -7.53 -14.26
CA LYS A 187 5.93 -7.04 -15.27
C LYS A 187 6.57 -5.72 -14.86
N LYS A 188 7.87 -5.62 -15.12
CA LYS A 188 8.64 -4.40 -14.90
C LYS A 188 8.17 -3.27 -15.81
N PHE A 189 8.07 -2.06 -15.25
CA PHE A 189 7.99 -0.83 -16.03
C PHE A 189 9.39 -0.41 -16.45
N GLU A 190 9.65 -0.27 -17.74
CA GLU A 190 10.99 -0.02 -18.31
C GLU A 190 11.71 1.21 -17.70
N SER A 191 10.95 2.23 -17.34
CA SER A 191 11.48 3.50 -16.78
C SER A 191 11.66 3.47 -15.27
N LEU A 192 11.30 2.39 -14.57
CA LEU A 192 11.33 2.31 -13.10
C LEU A 192 12.37 1.30 -12.61
N SER A 193 12.98 1.60 -11.45
CA SER A 193 13.84 0.66 -10.74
C SER A 193 13.02 -0.36 -9.97
N ILE A 194 13.49 -1.61 -9.94
CA ILE A 194 12.94 -2.69 -9.09
C ILE A 194 13.75 -2.89 -7.81
N ASP A 195 14.87 -2.18 -7.67
CA ASP A 195 15.80 -2.26 -6.55
C ASP A 195 15.83 -0.97 -5.73
N ALA A 196 14.69 -0.25 -5.69
CA ALA A 196 14.59 1.01 -4.96
C ALA A 196 14.62 0.83 -3.43
N PHE A 197 14.29 -0.37 -2.94
CA PHE A 197 14.25 -0.67 -1.51
C PHE A 197 15.01 -1.95 -1.21
N GLU A 198 15.77 -1.92 -0.12
CA GLU A 198 16.42 -3.07 0.48
C GLU A 198 16.20 -3.01 1.99
N TYR A 199 15.81 -4.14 2.58
CA TYR A 199 15.83 -4.31 4.02
C TYR A 199 17.06 -5.10 4.43
N SER A 200 17.69 -4.73 5.55
CA SER A 200 18.81 -5.49 6.10
C SER A 200 18.65 -5.65 7.60
N ALA A 201 18.87 -6.85 8.10
CA ALA A 201 18.82 -7.19 9.51
C ALA A 201 20.18 -7.74 9.97
N THR A 202 20.57 -7.39 11.20
CA THR A 202 21.85 -7.81 11.77
C THR A 202 21.73 -9.21 12.37
N ILE A 203 22.74 -10.05 12.17
CA ILE A 203 22.89 -11.34 12.85
C ILE A 203 23.35 -11.07 14.29
N ILE A 204 22.52 -11.39 15.26
CA ILE A 204 22.79 -11.20 16.69
C ILE A 204 23.27 -12.49 17.37
N GLU A 205 22.94 -13.67 16.82
CA GLU A 205 23.46 -14.96 17.22
C GLU A 205 23.72 -15.81 15.99
N LEU A 206 24.75 -16.65 16.05
CA LEU A 206 25.11 -17.58 14.98
C LEU A 206 25.77 -18.82 15.59
N GLU A 207 25.03 -19.92 15.66
CA GLU A 207 25.47 -21.17 16.28
C GLU A 207 25.07 -22.39 15.47
N GLU A 208 25.86 -23.44 15.58
CA GLU A 208 25.52 -24.76 15.04
C GLU A 208 24.55 -25.45 16.00
N LYS A 209 23.31 -25.67 15.54
CA LYS A 209 22.23 -26.27 16.33
C LYS A 209 21.69 -27.52 15.64
N GLU A 210 21.01 -28.36 16.40
CA GLU A 210 20.30 -29.53 15.86
C GLU A 210 19.12 -29.10 14.98
N SER A 211 18.78 -29.94 14.01
CA SER A 211 17.70 -29.68 13.05
C SER A 211 16.34 -29.75 13.70
N ILE A 212 16.18 -30.63 14.69
CA ILE A 212 14.93 -30.84 15.43
C ILE A 212 15.00 -30.27 16.86
N PRO A 213 13.90 -29.70 17.36
CA PRO A 213 13.79 -29.30 18.77
C PRO A 213 13.84 -30.51 19.70
N ASP A 214 14.59 -30.42 20.81
CA ASP A 214 14.58 -31.41 21.86
C ASP A 214 13.52 -31.09 22.93
N GLY A 215 12.51 -31.96 23.07
CA GLY A 215 11.46 -31.83 24.08
C GLY A 215 10.04 -32.04 23.54
N VAL A 216 9.07 -31.90 24.44
CA VAL A 216 7.65 -32.02 24.07
C VAL A 216 7.16 -30.70 23.50
N ILE A 217 6.79 -30.72 22.23
CA ILE A 217 6.19 -29.55 21.55
C ILE A 217 4.76 -29.39 22.01
N SER A 218 4.38 -28.18 22.41
CA SER A 218 3.02 -27.83 22.81
C SER A 218 2.45 -26.70 21.94
N ASP A 219 1.14 -26.49 21.98
CA ASP A 219 0.45 -25.42 21.26
C ASP A 219 0.65 -24.03 21.92
N ALA A 220 1.50 -23.92 22.95
CA ALA A 220 1.73 -22.70 23.72
C ALA A 220 2.81 -21.78 23.12
N ASN A 221 3.20 -21.96 21.88
CA ASN A 221 4.17 -21.12 21.20
C ASN A 221 3.57 -19.74 20.85
N VAL A 222 4.36 -18.70 21.00
CA VAL A 222 4.01 -17.31 20.66
C VAL A 222 4.53 -16.94 19.25
N GLY A 223 5.40 -17.78 18.70
CA GLY A 223 6.04 -17.57 17.41
C GLY A 223 5.32 -18.30 16.26
N HIS A 224 5.85 -18.10 15.07
CA HIS A 224 5.48 -18.82 13.86
C HIS A 224 6.71 -19.57 13.36
N THR A 225 6.57 -20.85 13.07
CA THR A 225 7.60 -21.70 12.46
C THR A 225 7.24 -22.02 11.02
N SER A 226 8.23 -22.45 10.22
CA SER A 226 7.97 -23.02 8.91
C SER A 226 7.12 -24.30 9.05
N ASP A 227 6.29 -24.57 8.03
CA ASP A 227 5.48 -25.79 7.96
C ASP A 227 6.29 -27.04 7.57
N GLU A 228 7.62 -26.94 7.51
CA GLU A 228 8.48 -28.07 7.14
C GLU A 228 8.46 -29.13 8.25
N VAL A 229 7.98 -30.29 7.89
CA VAL A 229 8.03 -31.50 8.72
C VAL A 229 9.46 -32.03 8.63
N HIS A 230 10.26 -31.77 9.66
CA HIS A 230 11.56 -32.44 9.80
C HIS A 230 11.34 -33.93 10.10
N ASP A 231 12.09 -34.79 9.42
CA ASP A 231 12.07 -36.23 9.68
C ASP A 231 12.51 -36.43 11.13
N ALA A 232 11.72 -37.15 11.94
CA ALA A 232 11.94 -37.30 13.38
C ALA A 232 13.30 -37.94 13.75
N ASP A 233 13.99 -38.51 12.77
CA ASP A 233 15.30 -39.15 12.91
C ASP A 233 16.46 -38.31 12.36
N ASP A 234 16.22 -37.04 11.95
CA ASP A 234 17.28 -36.16 11.43
C ASP A 234 18.05 -35.46 12.57
N PHE A 235 19.06 -36.08 13.08
CA PHE A 235 20.01 -35.52 14.07
C PHE A 235 21.12 -34.69 13.43
N SER A 236 20.93 -34.22 12.21
CA SER A 236 21.90 -33.36 11.55
C SER A 236 22.03 -32.02 12.30
N LYS A 237 23.21 -31.41 12.18
CA LYS A 237 23.48 -30.07 12.72
C LYS A 237 23.72 -29.10 11.59
N SER A 238 23.25 -27.89 11.79
CA SER A 238 23.40 -26.81 10.86
C SER A 238 23.55 -25.46 11.55
N PHE A 239 24.11 -24.47 10.86
CA PHE A 239 24.22 -23.14 11.40
C PHE A 239 22.88 -22.42 11.32
N LYS A 240 22.39 -21.94 12.46
CA LYS A 240 21.20 -21.10 12.58
C LYS A 240 21.61 -19.67 12.97
N ALA A 241 21.08 -18.70 12.24
CA ALA A 241 21.27 -17.28 12.52
C ALA A 241 20.01 -16.69 13.13
N ILE A 242 20.15 -16.01 14.26
CA ILE A 242 19.11 -15.15 14.81
C ILE A 242 19.33 -13.74 14.28
N LEU A 243 18.30 -13.17 13.66
CA LEU A 243 18.30 -11.82 13.12
C LEU A 243 17.51 -10.88 14.02
N ASP A 244 18.01 -9.64 14.14
CA ASP A 244 17.45 -8.56 14.95
C ASP A 244 16.23 -7.92 14.25
N PHE A 245 15.17 -8.68 14.09
CA PHE A 245 13.81 -8.25 13.72
C PHE A 245 12.82 -9.38 13.96
N GLY A 246 11.57 -9.04 14.19
CA GLY A 246 10.49 -10.00 14.36
C GLY A 246 9.15 -9.54 13.78
N SER A 247 8.08 -10.23 14.12
CA SER A 247 6.74 -9.99 13.60
C SER A 247 6.18 -8.60 13.94
N ILE A 248 6.68 -7.95 14.99
CA ILE A 248 6.33 -6.55 15.33
C ILE A 248 6.85 -5.59 14.25
N ASP A 249 8.02 -5.86 13.68
CA ASP A 249 8.64 -5.00 12.68
C ASP A 249 8.04 -5.21 11.30
N VAL A 250 8.02 -6.47 10.85
CA VAL A 250 7.56 -6.87 9.52
C VAL A 250 7.19 -8.34 9.50
N ASP A 251 6.22 -8.70 8.65
CA ASP A 251 5.91 -10.08 8.37
C ASP A 251 7.04 -10.71 7.52
N HIS A 252 7.56 -11.84 7.94
CA HIS A 252 8.64 -12.54 7.24
C HIS A 252 8.25 -12.95 5.82
N THR A 253 6.98 -13.27 5.57
CA THR A 253 6.47 -13.64 4.23
C THR A 253 6.57 -12.51 3.22
N GLU A 254 6.68 -11.27 3.70
CA GLU A 254 6.84 -10.07 2.89
C GLU A 254 8.32 -9.72 2.59
N LEU A 255 9.25 -10.56 3.03
CA LEU A 255 10.69 -10.40 2.85
C LEU A 255 11.29 -11.58 2.08
N ILE A 256 11.90 -11.29 0.93
CA ILE A 256 12.60 -12.31 0.14
C ILE A 256 14.10 -12.19 0.39
N PRO A 257 14.77 -13.21 0.98
CA PRO A 257 16.20 -13.17 1.13
C PRO A 257 16.91 -13.00 -0.22
N LYS A 258 17.88 -12.09 -0.30
CA LYS A 258 18.73 -11.96 -1.51
C LYS A 258 19.66 -13.15 -1.67
N ASP A 259 20.09 -13.74 -0.57
CA ASP A 259 20.78 -15.00 -0.55
C ASP A 259 19.78 -16.17 -0.57
N LYS A 260 19.72 -16.86 -1.69
CA LYS A 260 18.79 -17.98 -1.91
C LYS A 260 19.15 -19.27 -1.19
N SER A 261 20.29 -19.32 -0.50
CA SER A 261 20.76 -20.50 0.23
C SER A 261 20.38 -20.47 1.71
N ILE A 262 19.71 -19.42 2.17
CA ILE A 262 19.20 -19.34 3.54
C ILE A 262 17.70 -19.60 3.55
N GLU A 263 17.23 -20.31 4.56
CA GLU A 263 15.84 -20.73 4.69
C GLU A 263 15.22 -20.20 5.99
N PHE A 264 13.96 -19.81 5.94
CA PHE A 264 13.24 -19.35 7.12
C PHE A 264 12.91 -20.54 8.02
N ILE A 265 13.22 -20.43 9.32
CA ILE A 265 12.85 -21.43 10.33
C ILE A 265 11.67 -20.93 11.15
N GLY A 266 11.76 -19.73 11.70
CA GLY A 266 10.72 -19.22 12.58
C GLY A 266 10.96 -17.78 13.00
N THR A 267 9.90 -17.16 13.49
CA THR A 267 9.92 -15.78 13.99
C THR A 267 9.15 -15.68 15.29
N THR A 268 9.63 -14.81 16.17
CA THR A 268 8.93 -14.37 17.38
C THR A 268 8.53 -12.89 17.24
N SER A 269 8.18 -12.25 18.32
CA SER A 269 7.83 -10.82 18.32
C SER A 269 8.96 -9.94 17.78
N ASP A 270 10.20 -10.23 18.14
CA ASP A 270 11.38 -9.36 18.00
C ASP A 270 12.61 -10.05 17.37
N MET A 271 12.55 -11.35 17.10
CA MET A 271 13.65 -12.13 16.53
C MET A 271 13.16 -13.07 15.43
N THR A 272 13.97 -13.27 14.40
CA THR A 272 13.70 -14.22 13.31
C THR A 272 14.90 -15.12 13.10
N VAL A 273 14.65 -16.41 12.94
CA VAL A 273 15.68 -17.46 12.76
C VAL A 273 15.72 -17.91 11.31
N TYR A 274 16.93 -17.96 10.76
CA TYR A 274 17.19 -18.51 9.43
C TYR A 274 18.22 -19.66 9.51
N GLU A 275 17.97 -20.68 8.72
CA GLU A 275 18.89 -21.78 8.45
C GLU A 275 19.96 -21.33 7.44
N LEU A 276 21.23 -21.59 7.76
CA LEU A 276 22.38 -21.25 6.90
C LEU A 276 23.14 -22.47 6.36
N GLY A 277 22.67 -23.66 6.66
CA GLY A 277 23.36 -24.90 6.32
C GLY A 277 24.75 -24.98 6.95
N THR A 278 25.76 -25.24 6.16
CA THR A 278 27.18 -25.35 6.65
C THR A 278 27.82 -23.98 6.93
N ASN A 279 27.16 -22.89 6.61
CA ASN A 279 27.71 -21.52 6.69
C ASN A 279 29.09 -21.35 6.03
N LYS A 280 29.38 -22.10 4.94
CA LYS A 280 30.67 -22.06 4.23
C LYS A 280 30.54 -21.52 2.83
N LYS A 281 31.51 -20.70 2.43
CA LYS A 281 31.73 -20.32 1.04
C LYS A 281 32.45 -21.46 0.27
N PRO A 282 32.46 -21.44 -1.07
CA PRO A 282 33.19 -22.42 -1.87
C PRO A 282 34.68 -22.55 -1.50
N ASN A 283 35.27 -21.47 -0.97
CA ASN A 283 36.68 -21.47 -0.51
C ASN A 283 36.86 -21.96 0.94
N GLY A 284 35.82 -22.51 1.59
CA GLY A 284 35.84 -23.02 2.94
C GLY A 284 35.73 -21.95 4.06
N GLN A 285 35.79 -20.69 3.75
CA GLN A 285 35.64 -19.61 4.75
C GLN A 285 34.18 -19.45 5.18
N PRO A 286 33.92 -18.99 6.42
CA PRO A 286 32.57 -18.68 6.86
C PRO A 286 31.85 -17.68 5.91
N LYS A 287 30.62 -17.98 5.58
CA LYS A 287 29.78 -17.12 4.74
C LYS A 287 29.24 -15.93 5.53
N TYR A 288 28.78 -16.19 6.74
CA TYR A 288 28.26 -15.21 7.67
C TYR A 288 28.99 -15.22 9.01
N LYS A 289 28.94 -14.09 9.72
CA LYS A 289 29.47 -13.89 11.07
C LYS A 289 28.50 -13.03 11.89
N ILE A 290 28.54 -13.15 13.20
CA ILE A 290 27.81 -12.25 14.12
C ILE A 290 28.14 -10.79 13.77
N GLY A 291 27.14 -9.93 13.81
CA GLY A 291 27.24 -8.51 13.45
C GLY A 291 27.14 -8.22 11.96
N GLN A 292 27.16 -9.23 11.08
CA GLN A 292 26.91 -9.01 9.66
C GLN A 292 25.41 -8.86 9.37
N LYS A 293 25.10 -8.21 8.24
CA LYS A 293 23.72 -8.00 7.80
C LYS A 293 23.30 -9.05 6.76
N VAL A 294 22.15 -9.63 6.97
CA VAL A 294 21.40 -10.36 5.94
C VAL A 294 20.52 -9.36 5.21
N ARG A 295 20.45 -9.48 3.87
CA ARG A 295 19.73 -8.53 3.01
C ARG A 295 18.51 -9.18 2.39
N PHE A 296 17.44 -8.40 2.29
CA PHE A 296 16.15 -8.83 1.78
C PHE A 296 15.61 -7.84 0.74
N THR A 297 14.88 -8.37 -0.21
CA THR A 297 13.99 -7.57 -1.07
C THR A 297 12.63 -7.52 -0.39
N PRO A 298 12.19 -6.34 0.10
CA PRO A 298 10.87 -6.21 0.74
C PRO A 298 9.76 -6.10 -0.30
N SER A 299 8.57 -6.61 0.02
CA SER A 299 7.35 -6.31 -0.74
C SER A 299 6.88 -4.87 -0.52
N TYR A 300 5.84 -4.46 -1.26
CA TYR A 300 5.20 -3.16 -1.04
C TYR A 300 4.66 -3.01 0.38
N MET A 301 4.04 -4.06 0.93
CA MET A 301 3.50 -4.03 2.30
C MET A 301 4.60 -3.98 3.36
N ALA A 302 5.71 -4.69 3.15
CA ALA A 302 6.89 -4.58 3.99
C ALA A 302 7.46 -3.16 3.98
N VAL A 303 7.64 -2.55 2.80
CA VAL A 303 8.08 -1.14 2.69
C VAL A 303 7.13 -0.21 3.46
N ALA A 304 5.82 -0.34 3.25
CA ALA A 304 4.83 0.50 3.93
C ALA A 304 4.91 0.36 5.46
N ARG A 305 5.12 -0.86 5.99
CA ARG A 305 5.23 -1.15 7.42
C ARG A 305 6.54 -0.59 7.99
N LEU A 306 7.67 -0.95 7.40
CA LEU A 306 9.00 -0.54 7.83
C LEU A 306 9.21 0.99 7.80
N MET A 307 8.70 1.66 6.76
CA MET A 307 8.76 3.12 6.64
C MET A 307 7.93 3.85 7.71
N ASN A 308 6.88 3.22 8.24
CA ASN A 308 6.08 3.77 9.35
C ASN A 308 6.65 3.48 10.73
N SER A 309 7.53 2.48 10.88
CA SER A 309 8.17 2.18 12.15
C SER A 309 9.19 3.27 12.51
N LYS A 310 9.16 3.77 13.74
CA LYS A 310 10.17 4.69 14.28
C LYS A 310 11.44 3.97 14.78
N TYR A 311 11.39 2.66 14.90
CA TYR A 311 12.50 1.83 15.39
C TYR A 311 13.42 1.34 14.26
N ILE A 312 12.95 1.35 13.03
CA ILE A 312 13.75 0.97 11.87
C ILE A 312 14.48 2.20 11.32
N GLU A 313 15.77 2.10 11.18
CA GLU A 313 16.61 3.14 10.56
C GLU A 313 16.35 3.22 9.05
N LYS A 314 16.25 4.45 8.52
CA LYS A 314 16.03 4.72 7.10
C LYS A 314 17.24 5.42 6.52
N ASN A 315 17.96 4.75 5.65
CA ASN A 315 19.13 5.26 4.95
C ASN A 315 18.77 5.55 3.49
N ILE A 316 19.07 6.76 3.04
CA ILE A 316 18.95 7.16 1.63
C ILE A 316 20.36 7.10 1.04
N ILE A 317 20.56 6.30 0.01
CA ILE A 317 21.83 6.05 -0.65
C ILE A 317 21.81 6.54 -2.11
#